data_2b1ade8f0ef34e5d0ae5098aac3f90ba
#
_entry.id   2b1ade8f0ef34e5d0ae5098aac3f90ba
#
_cell.length_a   1.000
_cell.length_b   1.000
_cell.length_c   1.000
_cell.angle_alpha   90.00
_cell.angle_beta   90.00
_cell.angle_gamma   90.00
#
_symmetry.space_group_name_H-M   'P 1'
#
loop_
_entity.id
_entity.type
_entity.pdbx_description
1 polymer ?
#
loop_
_entity_poly.entity_id
_entity_poly.type
_entity_poly.pdbx_seq_one_letter_code
_entity_poly.pdbx_strand_id
1 'polypeptide(L)' 'MEQVSLKIGERLKEIRNTRQLTLDDAAELTGVSKPMLGQIERGQSSPTINILWKISTGLK' A
#
# COMPACT_ATOMS: atom_id res chain seq x y z
N MET A 1 -12.50 -2.79 -12.37
CA MET A 1 -12.10 -3.11 -10.99
C MET A 1 -10.63 -3.45 -10.87
N GLU A 2 -10.13 -4.36 -11.72
CA GLU A 2 -8.71 -4.72 -11.68
C GLU A 2 -7.79 -3.54 -11.94
N GLN A 3 -8.19 -2.65 -12.87
CA GLN A 3 -7.40 -1.46 -13.18
C GLN A 3 -7.27 -0.53 -11.99
N VAL A 4 -8.32 -0.43 -11.17
CA VAL A 4 -8.29 0.41 -9.97
C VAL A 4 -7.33 -0.18 -8.95
N SER A 5 -7.37 -1.49 -8.76
CA SER A 5 -6.47 -2.17 -7.84
C SER A 5 -5.01 -2.01 -8.26
N LEU A 6 -4.74 -2.15 -9.56
CA LEU A 6 -3.39 -1.97 -10.09
C LEU A 6 -2.90 -0.54 -9.90
N LYS A 7 -3.77 0.45 -10.14
CA LYS A 7 -3.38 1.85 -9.97
C LYS A 7 -3.08 2.18 -8.51
N ILE A 8 -3.87 1.64 -7.59
CA ILE A 8 -3.63 1.83 -6.16
C ILE A 8 -2.29 1.21 -5.77
N GLY A 9 -2.02 0.00 -6.25
CA GLY A 9 -0.77 -0.69 -5.96
C GLY A 9 0.43 0.04 -6.52
N GLU A 10 0.34 0.53 -7.75
CA GLU A 10 1.41 1.29 -8.38
C GLU A 10 1.68 2.58 -7.63
N ARG A 11 0.63 3.28 -7.22
CA ARG A 11 0.77 4.52 -6.48
C ARG A 11 1.41 4.29 -5.11
N LEU A 12 0.99 3.24 -4.43
CA LEU A 12 1.58 2.87 -3.14
C LEU A 12 3.07 2.59 -3.29
N LYS A 13 3.43 1.81 -4.28
CA LYS A 13 4.83 1.48 -4.56
C LYS A 13 5.64 2.73 -4.89
N GLU A 14 5.07 3.63 -5.69
CA GLU A 14 5.71 4.88 -6.06
C GLU A 14 5.99 5.75 -4.84
N ILE A 15 4.99 5.91 -3.97
CA ILE A 15 5.15 6.70 -2.75
C ILE A 15 6.22 6.08 -1.85
N ARG A 16 6.18 4.76 -1.69
CA ARG A 16 7.15 4.05 -0.87
C ARG A 16 8.57 4.23 -1.41
N ASN A 17 8.74 4.04 -2.71
CA ASN A 17 10.06 4.17 -3.34
C ASN A 17 10.58 5.61 -3.29
N THR A 18 9.72 6.58 -3.52
CA THR A 18 10.10 7.99 -3.46
C THR A 18 10.62 8.37 -2.07
N ARG A 19 10.04 7.78 -1.04
CA ARG A 19 10.45 8.03 0.34
C ARG A 19 11.51 7.06 0.82
N GLN A 20 11.97 6.17 -0.04
CA GLN A 20 12.99 5.16 0.28
C GLN A 20 12.57 4.27 1.45
N LEU A 21 11.29 3.90 1.48
CA LEU A 21 10.75 3.02 2.50
C LEU A 21 10.74 1.58 2.01
N THR A 22 11.13 0.65 2.89
CA THR A 22 10.93 -0.77 2.62
C THR A 22 9.48 -1.13 2.91
N LEU A 23 9.07 -2.34 2.51
CA LEU A 23 7.74 -2.82 2.88
C LEU A 23 7.59 -2.94 4.39
N ASP A 24 8.67 -3.31 5.09
CA ASP A 24 8.63 -3.36 6.55
C ASP A 24 8.39 -1.98 7.15
N ASP A 25 9.07 -0.97 6.62
CA ASP A 25 8.88 0.41 7.09
C ASP A 25 7.45 0.87 6.86
N ALA A 26 6.92 0.59 5.68
CA ALA A 26 5.55 0.97 5.34
C ALA A 26 4.54 0.24 6.23
N ALA A 27 4.81 -1.03 6.55
CA ALA A 27 3.94 -1.79 7.45
C ALA A 27 3.88 -1.15 8.83
N GLU A 28 5.02 -0.71 9.36
CA GLU A 28 5.05 -0.03 10.64
C GLU A 28 4.28 1.29 10.62
N LEU A 29 4.48 2.07 9.56
CA LEU A 29 3.86 3.39 9.46
C LEU A 29 2.34 3.32 9.29
N THR A 30 1.87 2.30 8.57
CA THR A 30 0.45 2.19 8.23
C THR A 30 -0.33 1.30 9.18
N GLY A 31 0.33 0.40 9.88
CA GLY A 31 -0.35 -0.61 10.68
C GLY A 31 -0.94 -1.73 9.82
N VAL A 32 -0.56 -1.80 8.54
CA VAL A 32 -0.99 -2.85 7.63
C VAL A 32 0.14 -3.85 7.49
N SER A 33 -0.17 -5.15 7.51
CA SER A 33 0.87 -6.17 7.46
C SER A 33 1.68 -6.11 6.17
N LYS A 34 2.95 -6.49 6.26
CA LYS A 34 3.85 -6.53 5.11
C LYS A 34 3.29 -7.40 3.97
N PRO A 35 2.81 -8.63 4.22
CA PRO A 35 2.23 -9.45 3.15
C PRO A 35 1.05 -8.78 2.47
N MET A 36 0.19 -8.10 3.24
CA MET A 36 -0.95 -7.40 2.68
C MET A 36 -0.49 -6.26 1.77
N LEU A 37 0.47 -5.46 2.22
CA LEU A 37 1.00 -4.37 1.41
C LEU A 37 1.62 -4.89 0.12
N GLY A 38 2.35 -5.99 0.19
CA GLY A 38 2.94 -6.62 -0.99
C GLY A 38 1.89 -7.05 -1.99
N GLN A 39 0.80 -7.64 -1.53
CA GLN A 39 -0.30 -8.07 -2.39
C GLN A 39 -0.96 -6.88 -3.05
N ILE A 40 -1.17 -5.80 -2.29
CA ILE A 40 -1.76 -4.58 -2.83
C ILE A 40 -0.87 -3.97 -3.91
N GLU A 41 0.43 -3.90 -3.67
CA GLU A 41 1.38 -3.34 -4.65
C GLU A 41 1.40 -4.13 -5.95
N ARG A 42 1.20 -5.44 -5.87
CA ARG A 42 1.18 -6.30 -7.06
C ARG A 42 -0.18 -6.37 -7.74
N GLY A 43 -1.18 -5.68 -7.18
CA GLY A 43 -2.53 -5.72 -7.72
C GLY A 43 -3.25 -7.04 -7.46
N GLN A 44 -2.74 -7.85 -6.54
CA GLN A 44 -3.32 -9.15 -6.22
C GLN A 44 -4.45 -9.07 -5.21
N SER A 45 -4.58 -7.95 -4.56
CA SER A 45 -5.61 -7.75 -3.55
C SER A 45 -6.08 -6.29 -3.60
N SER A 46 -7.39 -6.10 -3.51
CA SER A 46 -7.96 -4.76 -3.42
C SER A 46 -8.09 -4.38 -1.96
N PRO A 47 -7.54 -3.24 -1.54
CA PRO A 47 -7.66 -2.83 -0.15
C PRO A 47 -9.10 -2.44 0.17
N THR A 48 -9.53 -2.75 1.39
CA THR A 48 -10.80 -2.25 1.90
C THR A 48 -10.66 -0.75 2.20
N ILE A 49 -11.79 -0.09 2.45
CA ILE A 49 -11.77 1.34 2.81
C ILE A 49 -10.94 1.56 4.08
N ASN A 50 -11.05 0.66 5.06
CA ASN A 50 -10.27 0.76 6.29
C ASN A 50 -8.78 0.66 6.02
N ILE A 51 -8.39 -0.28 5.15
CA ILE A 51 -6.97 -0.46 4.79
C ILE A 51 -6.46 0.78 4.03
N LEU A 52 -7.25 1.29 3.08
CA LEU A 52 -6.89 2.50 2.34
C LEU A 52 -6.68 3.67 3.30
N TRP A 53 -7.56 3.81 4.27
CA TRP A 53 -7.47 4.90 5.24
C TRP A 53 -6.20 4.79 6.07
N LYS A 54 -5.85 3.58 6.51
CA LYS A 54 -4.62 3.33 7.26
C LYS A 54 -3.39 3.69 6.43
N ILE A 55 -3.37 3.26 5.17
CA ILE A 55 -2.26 3.57 4.26
C ILE A 55 -2.14 5.07 4.06
N SER A 56 -3.26 5.72 3.77
CA SER A 56 -3.28 7.16 3.53
C SER A 56 -2.80 7.94 4.75
N THR A 57 -3.26 7.54 5.93
CA THR A 57 -2.88 8.21 7.17
C THR A 57 -1.42 7.96 7.52
N GLY A 58 -0.96 6.73 7.34
CA GLY A 58 0.40 6.34 7.71
C GLY A 58 1.47 6.89 6.77
N LEU A 59 1.12 7.09 5.50
CA LEU A 59 2.06 7.57 4.49
C LEU A 59 1.80 9.01 4.06
N LYS A 60 1.16 9.77 4.86
CA LYS A 60 0.88 11.18 4.59
C LYS A 60 2.12 11.97 4.20
#